data_673a8e152c7c323264bb9a5873804643
#
_entry.id   673a8e152c7c323264bb9a5873804643
#
_cell.length_a   1.000
_cell.length_b   1.000
_cell.length_c   1.000
_cell.angle_alpha   90.00
_cell.angle_beta   90.00
_cell.angle_gamma   90.00
#
_symmetry.space_group_name_H-M   'P 1'
#
loop_
_entity.id
_entity.type
_entity.pdbx_description
1 polymer ?
#
loop_
_entity_poly.entity_id
_entity_poly.type
_entity_poly.pdbx_seq_one_letter_code
_entity_poly.pdbx_strand_id
1 'polypeptide(L)'
;MLRLVQSTRESLETITQNYNSDGAQSTKNPHKFDRLVELESLVDAKIDEQIAMKAEILETIMKLPDRRHRLCLMEYYIEMKTFEQVAVDMNYSWRQIMNIHGHALKEVERCLNS
;
A
#
# COMPACT_ATOMS: atom_id res chain seq x y z
N MET A 1 -0.13 2.15 -6.82
CA MET A 1 1.16 2.36 -6.15
C MET A 1 1.48 3.84 -5.94
N LEU A 2 1.50 4.63 -7.00
CA LEU A 2 1.75 6.07 -6.91
C LEU A 2 0.72 6.81 -6.04
N ARG A 3 -0.55 6.42 -6.10
CA ARG A 3 -1.60 7.03 -5.29
C ARG A 3 -1.35 6.91 -3.80
N LEU A 4 -0.89 5.76 -3.34
CA LEU A 4 -0.63 5.55 -1.91
C LEU A 4 0.53 6.43 -1.43
N VAL A 5 1.57 6.53 -2.24
CA VAL A 5 2.73 7.37 -1.91
C VAL A 5 2.31 8.84 -1.86
N GLN A 6 1.57 9.32 -2.86
CA GLN A 6 1.07 10.69 -2.91
C GLN A 6 0.16 11.00 -1.73
N SER A 7 -0.79 10.11 -1.42
CA SER A 7 -1.70 10.29 -0.30
C SER A 7 -0.96 10.40 1.03
N THR A 8 0.07 9.59 1.24
CA THR A 8 0.89 9.63 2.45
C THR A 8 1.66 10.95 2.54
N ARG A 9 2.25 11.40 1.42
CA ARG A 9 2.99 12.67 1.38
C ARG A 9 2.07 13.86 1.58
N GLU A 10 0.89 13.87 0.97
CA GLU A 10 -0.12 14.91 1.15
C GLU A 10 -0.57 15.00 2.61
N SER A 11 -0.81 13.85 3.25
CA SER A 11 -1.15 13.81 4.67
C SER A 11 -0.04 14.39 5.54
N LEU A 12 1.19 14.07 5.23
CA LEU A 12 2.35 14.60 5.95
C LEU A 12 2.48 16.11 5.75
N GLU A 13 2.30 16.61 4.53
CA GLU A 13 2.34 18.04 4.22
C GLU A 13 1.24 18.79 4.96
N THR A 14 0.02 18.23 5.01
CA THR A 14 -1.10 18.82 5.74
C THR A 14 -0.79 18.91 7.24
N ILE A 15 -0.23 17.87 7.81
CA ILE A 15 0.19 17.85 9.22
C ILE A 15 1.25 18.93 9.46
N THR A 16 2.23 19.04 8.56
CA THR A 16 3.30 20.01 8.65
C THR A 16 2.76 21.44 8.55
N GLN A 17 1.82 21.69 7.62
CA GLN A 17 1.18 23.01 7.47
C GLN A 17 0.37 23.39 8.70
N ASN A 18 -0.43 22.45 9.24
CA ASN A 18 -1.19 22.67 10.46
C ASN A 18 -0.29 22.95 11.64
N TYR A 19 0.80 22.21 11.74
CA TYR A 19 1.80 22.41 12.77
C TYR A 19 2.42 23.80 12.66
N ASN A 20 2.78 24.24 11.45
CA ASN A 20 3.36 25.56 11.22
C ASN A 20 2.38 26.68 11.51
N SER A 21 1.09 26.50 11.22
CA SER A 21 0.07 27.52 11.51
C SER A 21 -0.14 27.71 13.01
N ASP A 22 -0.06 26.61 13.78
CA ASP A 22 -0.11 26.66 15.24
C ASP A 22 1.25 27.05 15.85
N GLY A 23 2.29 26.99 15.04
CA GLY A 23 3.67 27.05 15.48
C GLY A 23 4.27 28.44 15.61
N ALA A 24 3.52 29.52 15.33
CA ALA A 24 4.05 30.87 15.45
C ALA A 24 4.57 31.19 16.85
N GLN A 25 4.00 30.54 17.87
CA GLN A 25 4.41 30.70 19.25
C GLN A 25 5.48 29.71 19.67
N SER A 26 5.71 28.64 18.90
CA SER A 26 6.65 27.58 19.24
C SER A 26 7.98 27.67 18.48
N THR A 27 8.21 28.73 17.71
CA THR A 27 9.44 28.96 16.96
C THR A 27 10.67 29.09 17.85
N LYS A 28 10.48 29.19 19.14
CA LYS A 28 11.58 29.27 20.12
C LYS A 28 12.14 27.90 20.53
N ASN A 29 11.58 26.80 20.01
CA ASN A 29 12.05 25.46 20.35
C ASN A 29 12.65 24.78 19.12
N PRO A 30 13.99 24.81 18.93
CA PRO A 30 14.64 24.24 17.75
C PRO A 30 14.50 22.71 17.67
N HIS A 31 14.22 22.03 18.78
CA HIS A 31 14.07 20.57 18.80
C HIS A 31 12.82 20.08 18.09
N LYS A 32 11.77 20.90 18.00
CA LYS A 32 10.55 20.53 17.27
C LYS A 32 10.78 20.40 15.77
N PHE A 33 11.57 21.30 15.20
CA PHE A 33 11.91 21.24 13.78
C PHE A 33 12.74 19.99 13.45
N ASP A 34 13.73 19.69 14.28
CA ASP A 34 14.57 18.51 14.13
C ASP A 34 13.73 17.22 14.17
N ARG A 35 12.75 17.18 15.09
CA ARG A 35 11.84 16.04 15.21
C ARG A 35 10.96 15.88 13.96
N LEU A 36 10.50 16.98 13.36
CA LEU A 36 9.73 16.92 12.11
C LEU A 36 10.56 16.35 10.97
N VAL A 37 11.82 16.77 10.86
CA VAL A 37 12.75 16.24 9.86
C VAL A 37 12.98 14.74 10.07
N GLU A 38 13.16 14.31 11.31
CA GLU A 38 13.32 12.90 11.64
C GLU A 38 12.07 12.10 11.28
N LEU A 39 10.88 12.61 11.60
CA LEU A 39 9.62 11.95 11.26
C LEU A 39 9.43 11.88 9.75
N GLU A 40 9.79 12.91 9.02
CA GLU A 40 9.72 12.92 7.56
C GLU A 40 10.65 11.84 6.97
N SER A 41 11.86 11.73 7.49
CA SER A 41 12.82 10.70 7.07
C SER A 41 12.28 9.29 7.35
N LEU A 42 11.64 9.09 8.51
CA LEU A 42 11.03 7.79 8.85
C LEU A 42 9.87 7.45 7.91
N VAL A 43 9.03 8.43 7.59
CA VAL A 43 7.92 8.23 6.65
C VAL A 43 8.46 7.88 5.26
N ASP A 44 9.48 8.58 4.79
CA ASP A 44 10.10 8.28 3.49
C ASP A 44 10.69 6.87 3.46
N ALA A 45 11.37 6.46 4.53
CA ALA A 45 11.91 5.09 4.64
C ALA A 45 10.78 4.05 4.61
N LYS A 46 9.66 4.31 5.29
CA LYS A 46 8.50 3.42 5.28
C LYS A 46 7.85 3.34 3.90
N ILE A 47 7.75 4.45 3.20
CA ILE A 47 7.21 4.48 1.83
C ILE A 47 8.10 3.64 0.91
N ASP A 48 9.42 3.80 0.98
CA ASP A 48 10.36 3.04 0.16
C ASP A 48 10.26 1.54 0.45
N GLU A 49 10.14 1.17 1.72
CA GLU A 49 9.93 -0.22 2.13
C GLU A 49 8.64 -0.80 1.55
N GLN A 50 7.53 -0.04 1.63
CA GLN A 50 6.25 -0.47 1.06
C GLN A 50 6.32 -0.63 -0.45
N ILE A 51 6.99 0.27 -1.14
CA ILE A 51 7.17 0.18 -2.59
C ILE A 51 7.95 -1.09 -2.95
N ALA A 52 9.03 -1.37 -2.23
CA ALA A 52 9.83 -2.57 -2.46
C ALA A 52 9.02 -3.84 -2.21
N MET A 53 8.24 -3.90 -1.12
CA MET A 53 7.38 -5.03 -0.79
C MET A 53 6.31 -5.26 -1.86
N LYS A 54 5.68 -4.19 -2.33
CA LYS A 54 4.66 -4.28 -3.37
C LYS A 54 5.26 -4.75 -4.69
N ALA A 55 6.47 -4.32 -5.01
CA ALA A 55 7.18 -4.79 -6.21
C ALA A 55 7.44 -6.29 -6.14
N GLU A 56 7.87 -6.81 -5.00
CA GLU A 56 8.07 -8.25 -4.80
C GLU A 56 6.77 -9.03 -4.93
N ILE A 57 5.70 -8.53 -4.33
CA ILE A 57 4.37 -9.14 -4.42
C ILE A 57 3.92 -9.18 -5.88
N LEU A 58 4.08 -8.07 -6.60
CA LEU A 58 3.69 -7.97 -7.99
C LEU A 58 4.48 -8.96 -8.86
N GLU A 59 5.78 -9.07 -8.66
CA GLU A 59 6.61 -10.07 -9.37
C GLU A 59 6.08 -11.48 -9.16
N THR A 60 5.76 -11.83 -7.92
CA THR A 60 5.22 -13.16 -7.60
C THR A 60 3.87 -13.38 -8.27
N ILE A 61 2.98 -12.37 -8.23
CA ILE A 61 1.67 -12.44 -8.86
C ILE A 61 1.80 -12.65 -10.37
N MET A 62 2.72 -11.94 -11.01
CA MET A 62 2.91 -12.03 -12.46
C MET A 62 3.43 -13.39 -12.93
N LYS A 63 3.97 -14.20 -12.02
CA LYS A 63 4.40 -15.57 -12.33
C LYS A 63 3.25 -16.57 -12.36
N LEU A 64 2.08 -16.21 -11.81
CA LEU A 64 0.93 -17.10 -11.77
C LEU A 64 0.36 -17.31 -13.18
N PRO A 65 0.04 -18.56 -13.56
CA PRO A 65 -0.48 -18.84 -14.90
C PRO A 65 -1.93 -18.40 -15.11
N ASP A 66 -2.75 -18.40 -14.06
CA ASP A 66 -4.17 -18.09 -14.16
C ASP A 66 -4.40 -16.56 -14.05
N ARG A 67 -5.02 -16.01 -15.09
CA ARG A 67 -5.34 -14.59 -15.15
C ARG A 67 -6.26 -14.15 -14.01
N ARG A 68 -7.23 -14.98 -13.63
CA ARG A 68 -8.17 -14.66 -12.55
C ARG A 68 -7.43 -14.53 -11.23
N HIS A 69 -6.47 -15.41 -10.98
CA HIS A 69 -5.63 -15.36 -9.80
C HIS A 69 -4.82 -14.07 -9.77
N ARG A 70 -4.18 -13.73 -10.89
CA ARG A 70 -3.39 -12.48 -10.98
C ARG A 70 -4.24 -11.25 -10.70
N LEU A 71 -5.40 -11.14 -11.36
CA LEU A 71 -6.29 -9.99 -11.20
C LEU A 71 -6.80 -9.86 -9.77
N CYS A 72 -7.25 -10.96 -9.18
CA CYS A 72 -7.76 -10.96 -7.82
C CYS A 72 -6.69 -10.49 -6.82
N LEU A 73 -5.49 -11.03 -6.92
CA LEU A 73 -4.41 -10.65 -6.01
C LEU A 73 -3.92 -9.23 -6.25
N MET A 74 -3.85 -8.79 -7.50
CA MET A 74 -3.46 -7.42 -7.81
C MET A 74 -4.44 -6.40 -7.23
N GLU A 75 -5.72 -6.61 -7.43
CA GLU A 75 -6.73 -5.69 -6.93
C GLU A 75 -6.76 -5.64 -5.41
N TYR A 76 -6.63 -6.79 -4.77
CA TYR A 76 -6.69 -6.86 -3.32
C TYR A 76 -5.40 -6.34 -2.65
N TYR A 77 -4.23 -6.80 -3.09
CA TYR A 77 -2.97 -6.49 -2.41
C TYR A 77 -2.26 -5.25 -2.93
N ILE A 78 -2.36 -4.96 -4.22
CA ILE A 78 -1.69 -3.80 -4.82
C ILE A 78 -2.59 -2.58 -4.79
N GLU A 79 -3.84 -2.73 -5.23
CA GLU A 79 -4.80 -1.63 -5.29
C GLU A 79 -5.57 -1.44 -3.99
N MET A 80 -5.42 -2.35 -3.04
CA MET A 80 -6.02 -2.27 -1.70
C MET A 80 -7.54 -2.20 -1.72
N LYS A 81 -8.17 -2.87 -2.67
CA LYS A 81 -9.63 -2.94 -2.76
C LYS A 81 -10.19 -3.98 -1.79
N THR A 82 -11.43 -3.77 -1.36
CA THR A 82 -12.14 -4.77 -0.57
C THR A 82 -12.54 -5.96 -1.47
N PHE A 83 -12.83 -7.11 -0.86
CA PHE A 83 -13.28 -8.27 -1.62
C PHE A 83 -14.59 -7.99 -2.35
N GLU A 84 -15.48 -7.19 -1.78
CA GLU A 84 -16.71 -6.77 -2.43
C GLU A 84 -16.44 -5.98 -3.71
N GLN A 85 -15.49 -5.06 -3.67
CA GLN A 85 -15.09 -4.28 -4.83
C GLN A 85 -14.43 -5.15 -5.90
N VAL A 86 -13.56 -6.07 -5.47
CA VAL A 86 -12.93 -7.03 -6.39
C VAL A 86 -13.99 -7.86 -7.10
N ALA A 87 -14.99 -8.33 -6.35
CA ALA A 87 -16.09 -9.11 -6.92
C ALA A 87 -16.86 -8.33 -7.98
N VAL A 88 -17.18 -7.06 -7.69
CA VAL A 88 -17.87 -6.19 -8.65
C VAL A 88 -16.99 -5.97 -9.89
N ASP A 89 -15.73 -5.64 -9.71
CA ASP A 89 -14.81 -5.32 -10.81
C ASP A 89 -14.56 -6.52 -11.72
N MET A 90 -14.47 -7.72 -11.13
CA MET A 90 -14.26 -8.96 -11.89
C MET A 90 -15.56 -9.62 -12.37
N ASN A 91 -16.69 -9.05 -11.96
CA ASN A 91 -18.01 -9.58 -12.30
C ASN A 91 -18.24 -11.01 -11.78
N TYR A 92 -17.82 -11.24 -10.55
CA TYR A 92 -18.01 -12.48 -9.81
C TYR A 92 -18.79 -12.23 -8.54
N SER A 93 -19.38 -13.30 -7.97
CA SER A 93 -19.96 -13.22 -6.63
C SER A 93 -18.86 -13.15 -5.57
N TRP A 94 -19.21 -12.67 -4.38
CA TRP A 94 -18.27 -12.63 -3.26
C TRP A 94 -17.70 -14.03 -2.96
N ARG A 95 -18.55 -15.04 -3.00
CA ARG A 95 -18.14 -16.43 -2.74
C ARG A 95 -17.14 -16.93 -3.78
N GLN A 96 -17.37 -16.59 -5.05
CA GLN A 96 -16.44 -16.95 -6.12
C GLN A 96 -15.07 -16.27 -5.91
N ILE A 97 -15.08 -15.00 -5.49
CA ILE A 97 -13.84 -14.26 -5.22
C ILE A 97 -13.09 -14.90 -4.04
N MET A 98 -13.78 -15.31 -2.98
CA MET A 98 -13.13 -15.99 -1.86
C MET A 98 -12.48 -17.31 -2.30
N ASN A 99 -13.15 -18.05 -3.16
CA ASN A 99 -12.58 -19.29 -3.73
C ASN A 99 -11.36 -19.01 -4.62
N ILE A 100 -11.47 -18.02 -5.50
CA ILE A 100 -10.37 -17.60 -6.38
C ILE A 100 -9.17 -17.15 -5.55
N HIS A 101 -9.41 -16.34 -4.53
CA HIS A 101 -8.37 -15.86 -3.63
C HIS A 101 -7.65 -17.01 -2.93
N GLY A 102 -8.40 -17.97 -2.40
CA GLY A 102 -7.83 -19.15 -1.74
C GLY A 102 -6.96 -19.98 -2.67
N HIS A 103 -7.44 -20.23 -3.89
CA HIS A 103 -6.65 -20.96 -4.89
C HIS A 103 -5.43 -20.17 -5.33
N ALA A 104 -5.56 -18.86 -5.50
CA ALA A 104 -4.45 -18.00 -5.88
C ALA A 104 -3.34 -18.03 -4.83
N LEU A 105 -3.69 -18.00 -3.54
CA LEU A 105 -2.70 -18.10 -2.46
C LEU A 105 -1.96 -19.42 -2.47
N LYS A 106 -2.65 -20.51 -2.78
CA LYS A 106 -2.01 -21.84 -2.91
C LYS A 106 -1.02 -21.86 -4.08
N GLU A 107 -1.36 -21.22 -5.18
CA GLU A 107 -0.46 -21.12 -6.33
C GLU A 107 0.77 -20.25 -6.00
N VAL A 108 0.58 -19.16 -5.24
CA VAL A 108 1.70 -18.34 -4.77
C VAL A 108 2.64 -19.20 -3.92
N GLU A 109 2.10 -19.95 -2.96
CA GLU A 109 2.89 -20.84 -2.11
C GLU A 109 3.68 -21.84 -2.94
N ARG A 110 3.04 -22.41 -3.95
CA ARG A 110 3.70 -23.38 -4.85
C ARG A 110 4.85 -22.70 -5.62
N CYS A 111 4.65 -21.49 -6.11
CA CYS A 111 5.68 -20.73 -6.82
C CYS A 111 6.87 -20.38 -5.92
N LEU A 112 6.61 -20.06 -4.65
CA LEU A 112 7.66 -19.74 -3.70
C LEU A 112 8.47 -20.95 -3.27
N ASN A 113 7.86 -22.14 -3.28
CA ASN A 113 8.49 -23.39 -2.86
C ASN A 113 9.16 -24.18 -3.99
N SER A 114 9.06 -23.67 -5.22
CA SER A 114 9.63 -24.34 -6.39
C SER A 114 11.11 -23.97 -6.64
#